data_5c8baf9dcee04ddd1d600e4e43577fc0
#
_entry.id   5c8baf9dcee04ddd1d600e4e43577fc0
#
_cell.length_a   1.000
_cell.length_b   1.000
_cell.length_c   1.000
_cell.angle_alpha   90.00
_cell.angle_beta   90.00
_cell.angle_gamma   90.00
#
_symmetry.space_group_name_H-M   'P 1'
#
loop_
_entity.id
_entity.type
_entity.pdbx_description
1 polymer ?
#
loop_
_entity_poly.entity_id
_entity_poly.type
_entity_poly.pdbx_seq_one_letter_code
_entity_poly.pdbx_strand_id
1 'polypeptide(L)'
;MSVNYKMVLEYDGSRYAGWQRLRTESQTIQGKLEMVLSRYAGMPVEIHGSGRTDAGVHAKGQVANFYLEDKRDPEEIRLYCNTYLPEDIRVLTVEEAPLRFHSRLNARSKTYVYRIEMGEKRSVFTRRYTYGLGKPLDLERMKQAADYLIGTHDFKSFCGNKKMKKTTVRTLMKVEFQVSGSELAIRYTGNGFLQYMVRIMTGTLIEVGLGVRNPETMPAVLEACSREAAGFTAPPEGLCLEKVRYGS
;
A
#
# COMPACT_ATOMS: atom_id res chain seq x y z
N MET A 1 30.19 -13.28 7.78
CA MET A 1 29.66 -11.95 8.19
C MET A 1 28.28 -11.79 7.60
N SER A 2 27.31 -11.41 8.42
CA SER A 2 25.93 -11.23 7.94
C SER A 2 25.85 -10.16 6.84
N VAL A 3 25.13 -10.45 5.76
CA VAL A 3 24.92 -9.56 4.62
C VAL A 3 23.44 -9.17 4.57
N ASN A 4 23.18 -7.86 4.43
CA ASN A 4 21.82 -7.33 4.29
C ASN A 4 21.46 -7.26 2.80
N TYR A 5 20.29 -7.79 2.45
CA TYR A 5 19.77 -7.75 1.09
C TYR A 5 18.50 -6.93 1.06
N LYS A 6 18.38 -6.11 0.03
CA LYS A 6 17.15 -5.39 -0.32
C LYS A 6 16.51 -6.07 -1.51
N MET A 7 15.21 -6.31 -1.43
CA MET A 7 14.42 -6.82 -2.55
C MET A 7 13.28 -5.89 -2.91
N VAL A 8 12.96 -5.84 -4.19
CA VAL A 8 11.73 -5.24 -4.72
C VAL A 8 10.84 -6.36 -5.21
N LEU A 9 9.56 -6.30 -4.88
CA LEU A 9 8.62 -7.35 -5.24
C LEU A 9 7.25 -6.79 -5.60
N GLU A 10 6.51 -7.58 -6.39
CA GLU A 10 5.11 -7.34 -6.73
C GLU A 10 4.25 -8.53 -6.29
N TYR A 11 2.97 -8.27 -6.02
CA TYR A 11 2.01 -9.31 -5.68
C TYR A 11 0.55 -8.93 -5.94
N ASP A 12 -0.25 -9.92 -6.32
CA ASP A 12 -1.70 -9.89 -6.24
C ASP A 12 -2.14 -10.26 -4.83
N GLY A 13 -2.62 -9.28 -4.07
CA GLY A 13 -3.04 -9.47 -2.67
C GLY A 13 -4.38 -10.17 -2.48
N SER A 14 -5.13 -10.48 -3.55
CA SER A 14 -6.53 -10.95 -3.50
C SER A 14 -6.76 -12.17 -2.60
N ARG A 15 -5.77 -13.08 -2.53
CA ARG A 15 -5.85 -14.33 -1.76
C ARG A 15 -5.13 -14.27 -0.41
N TYR A 16 -4.61 -13.10 -0.02
CA TYR A 16 -3.79 -12.95 1.16
C TYR A 16 -4.47 -12.14 2.25
N ALA A 17 -4.25 -12.53 3.50
CA ALA A 17 -4.65 -11.80 4.71
C ALA A 17 -3.81 -10.52 4.94
N GLY A 18 -3.12 -10.08 3.91
CA GLY A 18 -2.24 -8.91 3.86
C GLY A 18 -0.75 -9.26 3.93
N TRP A 19 0.06 -8.23 4.15
CA TRP A 19 1.51 -8.38 4.22
C TRP A 19 1.97 -9.16 5.45
N GLN A 20 1.55 -8.72 6.64
CA GLN A 20 2.14 -9.14 7.90
C GLN A 20 1.89 -10.60 8.24
N ARG A 21 2.95 -11.37 8.56
CA ARG A 21 2.82 -12.72 9.10
C ARG A 21 2.03 -12.71 10.41
N LEU A 22 1.05 -13.57 10.49
CA LEU A 22 0.20 -13.81 11.66
C LEU A 22 0.43 -15.22 12.21
N ARG A 23 0.25 -15.41 13.50
CA ARG A 23 0.45 -16.74 14.14
C ARG A 23 -0.56 -17.79 13.66
N THR A 24 -1.77 -17.36 13.37
CA THR A 24 -2.92 -18.23 13.04
C THR A 24 -3.23 -18.26 11.54
N GLU A 25 -2.53 -17.45 10.71
CA GLU A 25 -2.82 -17.31 9.28
C GLU A 25 -1.54 -17.46 8.46
N SER A 26 -1.49 -18.54 7.66
CA SER A 26 -0.36 -18.85 6.79
C SER A 26 -0.40 -18.12 5.44
N GLN A 27 -1.56 -17.59 5.06
CA GLN A 27 -1.76 -16.91 3.78
C GLN A 27 -1.43 -15.41 3.89
N THR A 28 -0.16 -15.11 4.16
CA THR A 28 0.36 -13.74 4.18
C THR A 28 1.58 -13.63 3.27
N ILE A 29 1.80 -12.45 2.67
CA ILE A 29 2.93 -12.23 1.76
C ILE A 29 4.26 -12.45 2.48
N GLN A 30 4.43 -11.85 3.67
CA GLN A 30 5.63 -12.01 4.49
C GLN A 30 5.88 -13.49 4.86
N GLY A 31 4.84 -14.22 5.23
CA GLY A 31 4.97 -15.63 5.60
C GLY A 31 5.43 -16.51 4.43
N LYS A 32 4.94 -16.25 3.20
CA LYS A 32 5.39 -16.98 2.01
C LYS A 32 6.86 -16.68 1.68
N LEU A 33 7.25 -15.42 1.75
CA LEU A 33 8.65 -15.01 1.50
C LEU A 33 9.61 -15.59 2.55
N GLU A 34 9.26 -15.49 3.84
CA GLU A 34 10.08 -16.03 4.93
C GLU A 34 10.23 -17.56 4.83
N MET A 35 9.18 -18.27 4.45
CA MET A 35 9.23 -19.72 4.23
C MET A 35 10.21 -20.08 3.11
N VAL A 36 10.15 -19.41 1.97
CA VAL A 36 11.01 -19.69 0.81
C VAL A 36 12.45 -19.31 1.11
N LEU A 37 12.70 -18.13 1.70
CA LEU A 37 14.05 -17.70 2.06
C LEU A 37 14.67 -18.54 3.18
N SER A 38 13.88 -18.97 4.16
CA SER A 38 14.37 -19.85 5.24
C SER A 38 14.78 -21.22 4.67
N ARG A 39 14.04 -21.74 3.70
CA ARG A 39 14.41 -22.97 2.98
C ARG A 39 15.70 -22.79 2.18
N TYR A 40 15.87 -21.65 1.50
CA TYR A 40 17.08 -21.29 0.75
C TYR A 40 18.31 -21.20 1.65
N ALA A 41 18.15 -20.55 2.80
CA ALA A 41 19.24 -20.30 3.75
C ALA A 41 19.56 -21.52 4.65
N GLY A 42 18.67 -22.51 4.74
CA GLY A 42 18.76 -23.61 5.71
C GLY A 42 18.51 -23.21 7.17
N MET A 43 18.04 -21.97 7.41
CA MET A 43 17.78 -21.40 8.73
C MET A 43 16.67 -20.37 8.68
N PRO A 44 16.02 -20.02 9.81
CA PRO A 44 14.98 -19.01 9.83
C PRO A 44 15.47 -17.64 9.34
N VAL A 45 14.77 -17.06 8.37
CA VAL A 45 15.02 -15.72 7.82
C VAL A 45 13.82 -14.85 8.09
N GLU A 46 14.03 -13.71 8.79
CA GLU A 46 13.02 -12.68 9.01
C GLU A 46 13.10 -11.60 7.95
N ILE A 47 11.92 -11.15 7.46
CA ILE A 47 11.82 -10.10 6.43
C ILE A 47 11.19 -8.85 7.02
N HIS A 48 11.81 -7.70 6.75
CA HIS A 48 11.31 -6.39 7.11
C HIS A 48 10.74 -5.67 5.87
N GLY A 49 9.41 -5.54 5.77
CA GLY A 49 8.77 -4.79 4.69
C GLY A 49 8.79 -3.29 4.90
N SER A 50 8.80 -2.51 3.80
CA SER A 50 8.74 -1.04 3.87
C SER A 50 7.46 -0.52 4.52
N GLY A 51 6.37 -1.27 4.40
CA GLY A 51 5.08 -1.01 5.02
C GLY A 51 4.18 -2.23 4.90
N ARG A 52 3.13 -2.25 5.72
CA ARG A 52 2.11 -3.29 5.65
C ARG A 52 1.07 -2.90 4.61
N THR A 53 0.62 -3.85 3.82
CA THR A 53 -0.61 -3.76 3.04
C THR A 53 -1.69 -4.58 3.73
N ASP A 54 -2.93 -4.13 3.65
CA ASP A 54 -4.08 -4.81 4.23
C ASP A 54 -4.45 -6.07 3.42
N ALA A 55 -5.33 -6.91 3.96
CA ALA A 55 -5.90 -8.03 3.23
C ALA A 55 -6.53 -7.57 1.91
N GLY A 56 -6.25 -8.27 0.82
CA GLY A 56 -6.74 -7.98 -0.51
C GLY A 56 -6.05 -6.81 -1.24
N VAL A 57 -5.10 -6.13 -0.62
CA VAL A 57 -4.36 -5.00 -1.22
C VAL A 57 -3.12 -5.49 -1.97
N HIS A 58 -2.89 -4.95 -3.16
CA HIS A 58 -1.81 -5.33 -4.07
C HIS A 58 -0.55 -4.48 -3.89
N ALA A 59 0.53 -4.91 -4.52
CA ALA A 59 1.73 -4.09 -4.70
C ALA A 59 2.39 -4.37 -6.06
N LYS A 60 2.91 -3.31 -6.69
CA LYS A 60 3.81 -3.36 -7.85
C LYS A 60 5.25 -3.03 -7.50
N GLY A 61 5.50 -2.50 -6.32
CA GLY A 61 6.82 -2.05 -5.89
C GLY A 61 6.97 -2.06 -4.38
N GLN A 62 6.57 -3.14 -3.71
CA GLN A 62 6.89 -3.35 -2.30
C GLN A 62 8.40 -3.55 -2.16
N VAL A 63 8.97 -2.98 -1.11
CA VAL A 63 10.39 -3.17 -0.78
C VAL A 63 10.51 -3.87 0.57
N ALA A 64 11.39 -4.86 0.63
CA ALA A 64 11.73 -5.54 1.87
C ALA A 64 13.24 -5.68 2.00
N ASN A 65 13.73 -5.91 3.22
CA ASN A 65 15.10 -6.31 3.47
C ASN A 65 15.16 -7.50 4.42
N PHE A 66 16.23 -8.27 4.32
CA PHE A 66 16.52 -9.43 5.14
C PHE A 66 18.02 -9.66 5.24
N TYR A 67 18.44 -10.50 6.19
CA TYR A 67 19.85 -10.82 6.41
C TYR A 67 20.12 -12.30 6.14
N LEU A 68 21.27 -12.58 5.52
CA LEU A 68 21.84 -13.93 5.43
C LEU A 68 23.19 -13.94 6.14
N GLU A 69 23.57 -15.10 6.71
CA GLU A 69 24.87 -15.24 7.40
C GLU A 69 26.04 -15.18 6.43
N ASP A 70 25.86 -15.77 5.24
CA ASP A 70 26.84 -15.81 4.18
C ASP A 70 26.45 -14.96 3.00
N LYS A 71 27.44 -14.42 2.31
CA LYS A 71 27.23 -13.72 1.05
C LYS A 71 26.77 -14.70 -0.03
N ARG A 72 25.68 -14.32 -0.70
CA ARG A 72 25.08 -15.06 -1.81
C ARG A 72 24.93 -14.14 -3.01
N ASP A 73 24.88 -14.70 -4.21
CA ASP A 73 24.58 -13.93 -5.42
C ASP A 73 23.13 -13.42 -5.35
N PRO A 74 22.89 -12.11 -5.46
CA PRO A 74 21.54 -11.55 -5.50
C PRO A 74 20.64 -12.14 -6.58
N GLU A 75 21.20 -12.48 -7.76
CA GLU A 75 20.44 -13.06 -8.85
C GLU A 75 20.04 -14.51 -8.55
N GLU A 76 20.90 -15.29 -7.90
CA GLU A 76 20.56 -16.63 -7.42
C GLU A 76 19.40 -16.59 -6.43
N ILE A 77 19.43 -15.65 -5.47
CA ILE A 77 18.32 -15.45 -4.49
C ILE A 77 17.01 -15.14 -5.24
N ARG A 78 17.06 -14.22 -6.21
CA ARG A 78 15.89 -13.79 -6.99
C ARG A 78 15.29 -14.99 -7.76
N LEU A 79 16.12 -15.73 -8.44
CA LEU A 79 15.71 -16.92 -9.22
C LEU A 79 15.09 -17.99 -8.32
N TYR A 80 15.75 -18.29 -7.18
CA TYR A 80 15.23 -19.25 -6.22
C TYR A 80 13.86 -18.82 -5.67
N CYS A 81 13.74 -17.55 -5.26
CA CYS A 81 12.45 -17.02 -4.79
C CYS A 81 11.36 -17.22 -5.86
N ASN A 82 11.62 -16.83 -7.10
CA ASN A 82 10.63 -16.92 -8.18
C ASN A 82 10.31 -18.36 -8.62
N THR A 83 11.19 -19.32 -8.32
CA THR A 83 10.93 -20.75 -8.57
C THR A 83 9.97 -21.34 -7.54
N TYR A 84 10.04 -20.90 -6.27
CA TYR A 84 9.30 -21.54 -5.18
C TYR A 84 8.17 -20.68 -4.58
N LEU A 85 8.09 -19.41 -4.93
CA LEU A 85 6.96 -18.58 -4.56
C LEU A 85 5.71 -18.94 -5.37
N PRO A 86 4.50 -18.72 -4.82
CA PRO A 86 3.27 -18.78 -5.60
C PRO A 86 3.29 -17.79 -6.77
N GLU A 87 2.58 -18.11 -7.86
CA GLU A 87 2.52 -17.30 -9.09
C GLU A 87 2.06 -15.85 -8.91
N ASP A 88 1.36 -15.58 -7.79
CA ASP A 88 0.84 -14.26 -7.44
C ASP A 88 1.80 -13.43 -6.55
N ILE A 89 3.03 -13.93 -6.33
CA ILE A 89 4.13 -13.18 -5.69
C ILE A 89 5.39 -13.30 -6.54
N ARG A 90 5.97 -12.17 -6.93
CA ARG A 90 7.18 -12.13 -7.75
C ARG A 90 8.22 -11.20 -7.16
N VAL A 91 9.46 -11.66 -7.06
CA VAL A 91 10.63 -10.83 -6.73
C VAL A 91 11.17 -10.24 -8.02
N LEU A 92 11.18 -8.92 -8.12
CA LEU A 92 11.64 -8.18 -9.30
C LEU A 92 13.16 -8.02 -9.29
N THR A 93 13.71 -7.57 -8.14
CA THR A 93 15.16 -7.38 -7.95
C THR A 93 15.57 -7.78 -6.55
N VAL A 94 16.81 -8.23 -6.43
CA VAL A 94 17.54 -8.38 -5.16
C VAL A 94 18.88 -7.67 -5.33
N GLU A 95 19.34 -6.94 -4.33
CA GLU A 95 20.63 -6.27 -4.30
C GLU A 95 21.21 -6.30 -2.89
N GLU A 96 22.55 -6.30 -2.78
CA GLU A 96 23.20 -6.07 -1.49
C GLU A 96 22.90 -4.65 -1.01
N ALA A 97 22.63 -4.52 0.26
CA ALA A 97 22.33 -3.23 0.88
C ALA A 97 23.28 -2.97 2.05
N PRO A 98 23.53 -1.70 2.39
CA PRO A 98 24.29 -1.38 3.60
C PRO A 98 23.73 -2.10 4.82
N LEU A 99 24.58 -2.55 5.75
CA LEU A 99 24.14 -3.28 6.95
C LEU A 99 23.08 -2.52 7.76
N ARG A 100 23.14 -1.19 7.77
CA ARG A 100 22.17 -0.33 8.48
C ARG A 100 20.90 -0.02 7.68
N PHE A 101 20.81 -0.50 6.43
CA PHE A 101 19.60 -0.26 5.63
C PHE A 101 18.43 -1.01 6.23
N HIS A 102 17.32 -0.29 6.41
CA HIS A 102 16.04 -0.86 6.85
C HIS A 102 14.92 -0.34 5.95
N SER A 103 14.25 -1.25 5.25
CA SER A 103 13.23 -0.94 4.24
C SER A 103 12.13 0.01 4.72
N ARG A 104 11.75 -0.04 6.00
CA ARG A 104 10.73 0.84 6.58
C ARG A 104 11.28 2.17 7.07
N LEU A 105 12.42 2.15 7.77
CA LEU A 105 12.94 3.34 8.47
C LEU A 105 13.63 4.31 7.52
N ASN A 106 14.25 3.81 6.45
CA ASN A 106 14.92 4.64 5.46
C ASN A 106 14.01 5.10 4.31
N ALA A 107 12.74 4.63 4.27
CA ALA A 107 11.80 5.08 3.24
C ALA A 107 11.47 6.57 3.39
N ARG A 108 11.63 7.34 2.31
CA ARG A 108 11.34 8.77 2.24
C ARG A 108 9.91 9.06 1.82
N SER A 109 9.42 8.29 0.85
CA SER A 109 8.02 8.38 0.42
C SER A 109 7.50 7.06 -0.12
N LYS A 110 6.18 6.94 -0.13
CA LYS A 110 5.42 5.84 -0.74
C LYS A 110 4.34 6.42 -1.62
N THR A 111 4.13 5.77 -2.75
CA THR A 111 3.02 6.10 -3.65
C THR A 111 2.08 4.92 -3.72
N TYR A 112 0.82 5.18 -3.43
CA TYR A 112 -0.29 4.25 -3.63
C TYR A 112 -1.15 4.74 -4.77
N VAL A 113 -1.70 3.82 -5.54
CA VAL A 113 -2.75 4.11 -6.52
C VAL A 113 -4.02 3.38 -6.13
N TYR A 114 -5.14 4.09 -6.21
CA TYR A 114 -6.47 3.50 -6.05
C TYR A 114 -7.25 3.63 -7.36
N ARG A 115 -7.76 2.51 -7.90
CA ARG A 115 -8.50 2.46 -9.15
C ARG A 115 -9.98 2.25 -8.92
N ILE A 116 -10.79 3.05 -9.60
CA ILE A 116 -12.24 3.06 -9.54
C ILE A 116 -12.81 2.93 -10.94
N GLU A 117 -13.65 1.96 -11.18
CA GLU A 117 -14.46 1.87 -12.40
C GLU A 117 -15.77 2.63 -12.18
N MET A 118 -15.93 3.71 -12.93
CA MET A 118 -17.12 4.58 -12.88
C MET A 118 -18.22 4.14 -13.85
N GLY A 119 -17.86 3.32 -14.86
CA GLY A 119 -18.81 2.76 -15.82
C GLY A 119 -19.75 1.75 -15.18
N GLU A 120 -20.82 1.41 -15.91
CA GLU A 120 -21.89 0.54 -15.44
C GLU A 120 -21.37 -0.81 -14.91
N LYS A 121 -20.39 -1.39 -15.57
CA LYS A 121 -19.80 -2.67 -15.20
C LYS A 121 -18.28 -2.71 -15.44
N ARG A 122 -17.52 -3.07 -14.42
CA ARG A 122 -16.08 -3.30 -14.56
C ARG A 122 -15.77 -4.55 -15.39
N SER A 123 -14.65 -4.52 -16.14
CA SER A 123 -14.17 -5.67 -16.88
C SER A 123 -13.90 -6.86 -15.96
N VAL A 124 -14.24 -8.06 -16.40
CA VAL A 124 -13.91 -9.31 -15.68
C VAL A 124 -12.41 -9.53 -15.53
N PHE A 125 -11.58 -8.98 -16.43
CA PHE A 125 -10.12 -9.08 -16.39
C PHE A 125 -9.49 -8.13 -15.38
N THR A 126 -10.11 -6.98 -15.08
CA THR A 126 -9.60 -5.99 -14.12
C THR A 126 -10.31 -6.04 -12.76
N ARG A 127 -11.34 -6.86 -12.59
CA ARG A 127 -12.20 -6.89 -11.39
C ARG A 127 -11.44 -7.09 -10.06
N ARG A 128 -10.25 -7.70 -10.11
CA ARG A 128 -9.42 -7.90 -8.91
C ARG A 128 -8.56 -6.69 -8.56
N TYR A 129 -8.43 -5.73 -9.49
CA TYR A 129 -7.50 -4.61 -9.36
C TYR A 129 -8.17 -3.24 -9.42
N THR A 130 -9.50 -3.22 -9.47
CA THR A 130 -10.30 -2.01 -9.64
C THR A 130 -11.59 -2.12 -8.83
N TYR A 131 -11.90 -1.11 -8.04
CA TYR A 131 -13.20 -1.01 -7.36
C TYR A 131 -14.30 -0.64 -8.35
N GLY A 132 -15.29 -1.50 -8.54
CA GLY A 132 -16.45 -1.22 -9.39
C GLY A 132 -17.46 -0.36 -8.67
N LEU A 133 -17.42 0.95 -8.87
CA LEU A 133 -18.41 1.87 -8.30
C LEU A 133 -19.71 1.90 -9.12
N GLY A 134 -19.59 1.80 -10.46
CA GLY A 134 -20.76 1.77 -11.37
C GLY A 134 -21.52 3.10 -11.44
N LYS A 135 -20.89 4.21 -11.08
CA LYS A 135 -21.49 5.55 -11.05
C LYS A 135 -20.46 6.60 -11.44
N PRO A 136 -20.85 7.65 -12.19
CA PRO A 136 -19.99 8.78 -12.48
C PRO A 136 -19.66 9.56 -11.20
N LEU A 137 -18.49 10.16 -11.18
CA LEU A 137 -18.00 11.00 -10.08
C LEU A 137 -17.72 12.42 -10.58
N ASP A 138 -18.08 13.42 -9.79
CA ASP A 138 -17.67 14.81 -10.00
C ASP A 138 -16.20 14.98 -9.58
N LEU A 139 -15.31 14.93 -10.57
CA LEU A 139 -13.87 14.96 -10.36
C LEU A 139 -13.37 16.33 -9.88
N GLU A 140 -14.01 17.43 -10.27
CA GLU A 140 -13.58 18.76 -9.85
C GLU A 140 -13.85 18.95 -8.35
N ARG A 141 -15.00 18.52 -7.86
CA ARG A 141 -15.30 18.51 -6.43
C ARG A 141 -14.35 17.59 -5.65
N MET A 142 -14.01 16.41 -6.22
CA MET A 142 -13.04 15.50 -5.58
C MET A 142 -11.65 16.11 -5.50
N LYS A 143 -11.17 16.80 -6.54
CA LYS A 143 -9.87 17.50 -6.54
C LYS A 143 -9.85 18.60 -5.48
N GLN A 144 -10.89 19.45 -5.45
CA GLN A 144 -11.04 20.48 -4.43
C GLN A 144 -10.95 19.91 -3.01
N ALA A 145 -11.63 18.79 -2.74
CA ALA A 145 -11.55 18.12 -1.45
C ALA A 145 -10.16 17.53 -1.17
N ALA A 146 -9.50 16.99 -2.19
CA ALA A 146 -8.16 16.40 -2.07
C ALA A 146 -7.09 17.44 -1.77
N ASP A 147 -7.24 18.67 -2.26
CA ASP A 147 -6.29 19.77 -2.01
C ASP A 147 -6.18 20.08 -0.51
N TYR A 148 -7.27 19.99 0.26
CA TYR A 148 -7.25 20.16 1.72
C TYR A 148 -6.47 19.05 2.46
N LEU A 149 -6.28 17.87 1.84
CA LEU A 149 -5.52 16.78 2.43
C LEU A 149 -4.02 16.90 2.21
N ILE A 150 -3.59 17.72 1.23
CA ILE A 150 -2.16 17.92 0.93
C ILE A 150 -1.53 18.72 2.06
N GLY A 151 -0.36 18.31 2.52
CA GLY A 151 0.35 18.94 3.62
C GLY A 151 0.59 17.99 4.79
N THR A 152 0.98 18.57 5.91
CA THR A 152 1.23 17.84 7.17
C THR A 152 0.03 18.04 8.10
N HIS A 153 -0.71 16.97 8.35
CA HIS A 153 -1.92 16.99 9.17
C HIS A 153 -1.94 15.81 10.15
N ASP A 154 -2.76 15.92 11.19
CA ASP A 154 -3.16 14.75 11.96
C ASP A 154 -4.24 13.96 11.20
N PHE A 155 -3.86 12.84 10.62
CA PHE A 155 -4.76 11.95 9.87
C PHE A 155 -5.49 10.94 10.75
N LYS A 156 -5.74 11.26 12.02
CA LYS A 156 -6.44 10.36 12.93
C LYS A 156 -7.85 10.00 12.43
N SER A 157 -8.58 10.92 11.83
CA SER A 157 -9.89 10.65 11.20
C SER A 157 -9.80 9.63 10.05
N PHE A 158 -8.65 9.51 9.42
CA PHE A 158 -8.38 8.56 8.35
C PHE A 158 -7.61 7.30 8.81
N CYS A 159 -7.59 7.02 10.14
CA CYS A 159 -6.93 5.88 10.72
C CYS A 159 -7.92 4.78 11.12
N GLY A 160 -7.75 3.56 10.57
CA GLY A 160 -8.57 2.41 10.93
C GLY A 160 -8.27 1.84 12.32
N ASN A 161 -7.12 2.18 12.91
CA ASN A 161 -6.75 1.74 14.25
C ASN A 161 -7.16 2.78 15.30
N LYS A 162 -8.33 2.59 15.91
CA LYS A 162 -8.86 3.47 16.96
C LYS A 162 -7.95 3.56 18.21
N LYS A 163 -7.14 2.52 18.47
CA LYS A 163 -6.22 2.43 19.62
C LYS A 163 -4.78 2.79 19.27
N MET A 164 -4.56 3.58 18.23
CA MET A 164 -3.22 3.99 17.80
C MET A 164 -2.48 4.76 18.91
N LYS A 165 -1.36 4.19 19.39
CA LYS A 165 -0.52 4.80 20.45
C LYS A 165 0.59 5.71 19.87
N LYS A 166 0.94 5.55 18.58
CA LYS A 166 1.94 6.35 17.88
C LYS A 166 1.29 7.55 17.23
N THR A 167 2.11 8.56 16.91
CA THR A 167 1.63 9.76 16.21
C THR A 167 0.86 9.39 14.93
N THR A 168 -0.26 10.07 14.70
CA THR A 168 -1.10 10.00 13.50
C THR A 168 -0.79 11.11 12.50
N VAL A 169 0.16 11.99 12.84
CA VAL A 169 0.64 13.05 11.94
C VAL A 169 1.40 12.44 10.77
N ARG A 170 1.01 12.80 9.55
CA ARG A 170 1.67 12.39 8.29
C ARG A 170 1.75 13.60 7.36
N THR A 171 2.66 13.50 6.39
CA THR A 171 2.74 14.47 5.30
C THR A 171 2.27 13.80 4.02
N LEU A 172 1.13 14.24 3.50
CA LEU A 172 0.66 13.91 2.16
C LEU A 172 1.25 14.93 1.18
N MET A 173 2.15 14.47 0.33
CA MET A 173 2.94 15.33 -0.57
C MET A 173 2.18 15.66 -1.85
N LYS A 174 1.34 14.71 -2.34
CA LYS A 174 0.65 14.84 -3.60
C LYS A 174 -0.57 13.91 -3.68
N VAL A 175 -1.64 14.41 -4.31
CA VAL A 175 -2.78 13.61 -4.78
C VAL A 175 -2.99 13.91 -6.25
N GLU A 176 -3.00 12.89 -7.10
CA GLU A 176 -3.13 13.04 -8.55
C GLU A 176 -4.29 12.21 -9.08
N PHE A 177 -5.07 12.80 -9.97
CA PHE A 177 -6.21 12.16 -10.62
C PHE A 177 -5.87 11.93 -12.10
N GLN A 178 -6.08 10.70 -12.56
CA GLN A 178 -5.92 10.33 -13.96
C GLN A 178 -7.14 9.53 -14.40
N VAL A 179 -7.75 9.94 -15.49
CA VAL A 179 -8.90 9.25 -16.10
C VAL A 179 -8.46 8.59 -17.39
N SER A 180 -8.88 7.35 -17.59
CA SER A 180 -8.71 6.61 -18.84
C SER A 180 -10.00 5.84 -19.15
N GLY A 181 -10.78 6.31 -20.12
CA GLY A 181 -12.12 5.82 -20.38
C GLY A 181 -13.02 6.02 -19.15
N SER A 182 -13.58 4.95 -18.62
CA SER A 182 -14.39 4.93 -17.41
C SER A 182 -13.61 4.66 -16.12
N GLU A 183 -12.29 4.39 -16.21
CA GLU A 183 -11.45 4.16 -15.04
C GLU A 183 -10.86 5.48 -14.52
N LEU A 184 -11.02 5.71 -13.21
CA LEU A 184 -10.34 6.75 -12.45
C LEU A 184 -9.23 6.12 -11.61
N ALA A 185 -7.99 6.60 -11.76
CA ALA A 185 -6.87 6.30 -10.90
C ALA A 185 -6.51 7.52 -10.03
N ILE A 186 -6.52 7.33 -8.71
CA ILE A 186 -6.09 8.37 -7.76
C ILE A 186 -4.77 7.92 -7.13
N ARG A 187 -3.69 8.72 -7.32
CA ARG A 187 -2.37 8.46 -6.74
C ARG A 187 -2.15 9.32 -5.51
N TYR A 188 -1.73 8.69 -4.43
CA TYR A 188 -1.41 9.33 -3.16
C TYR A 188 0.08 9.13 -2.86
N THR A 189 0.85 10.21 -2.77
CA THR A 189 2.26 10.17 -2.39
C THR A 189 2.44 10.86 -1.03
N GLY A 190 3.05 10.16 -0.06
CA GLY A 190 3.29 10.68 1.29
C GLY A 190 4.49 10.03 1.97
N ASN A 191 4.92 10.61 3.10
CA ASN A 191 6.04 10.09 3.90
C ASN A 191 5.72 8.77 4.63
N GLY A 192 4.44 8.45 4.76
CA GLY A 192 3.94 7.24 5.39
C GLY A 192 2.41 7.29 5.48
N PHE A 193 1.80 6.12 5.64
CA PHE A 193 0.35 6.00 5.73
C PHE A 193 -0.04 5.20 6.97
N LEU A 194 -1.15 5.58 7.58
CA LEU A 194 -1.78 4.86 8.69
C LEU A 194 -2.56 3.65 8.16
N GLN A 195 -2.98 2.77 9.06
CA GLN A 195 -3.84 1.65 8.70
C GLN A 195 -5.13 2.16 8.02
N TYR A 196 -5.45 1.62 6.85
CA TYR A 196 -6.58 1.98 6.01
C TYR A 196 -6.61 3.44 5.49
N MET A 197 -5.60 4.26 5.77
CA MET A 197 -5.62 5.69 5.49
C MET A 197 -5.99 6.01 4.04
N VAL A 198 -5.31 5.43 3.06
CA VAL A 198 -5.60 5.68 1.64
C VAL A 198 -7.03 5.26 1.27
N ARG A 199 -7.50 4.12 1.77
CA ARG A 199 -8.84 3.62 1.50
C ARG A 199 -9.93 4.50 2.12
N ILE A 200 -9.69 5.04 3.32
CA ILE A 200 -10.64 5.95 3.99
C ILE A 200 -10.65 7.32 3.28
N MET A 201 -9.48 7.86 2.90
CA MET A 201 -9.40 9.08 2.08
C MET A 201 -10.17 8.89 0.78
N THR A 202 -9.94 7.77 0.08
CA THR A 202 -10.64 7.48 -1.17
C THR A 202 -12.16 7.36 -0.97
N GLY A 203 -12.62 6.65 0.06
CA GLY A 203 -14.06 6.56 0.36
C GLY A 203 -14.69 7.92 0.65
N THR A 204 -13.97 8.78 1.39
CA THR A 204 -14.43 10.16 1.66
C THR A 204 -14.50 11.00 0.39
N LEU A 205 -13.49 10.87 -0.49
CA LEU A 205 -13.49 11.57 -1.79
C LEU A 205 -14.60 11.05 -2.71
N ILE A 206 -14.91 9.75 -2.68
CA ILE A 206 -16.06 9.19 -3.43
C ILE A 206 -17.38 9.79 -2.95
N GLU A 207 -17.58 9.96 -1.62
CA GLU A 207 -18.77 10.64 -1.09
C GLU A 207 -18.88 12.08 -1.62
N VAL A 208 -17.74 12.79 -1.76
CA VAL A 208 -17.71 14.12 -2.38
C VAL A 208 -18.08 14.06 -3.85
N GLY A 209 -17.48 13.14 -4.61
CA GLY A 209 -17.74 12.97 -6.05
C GLY A 209 -19.20 12.55 -6.37
N LEU A 210 -19.85 11.86 -5.43
CA LEU A 210 -21.28 11.51 -5.51
C LEU A 210 -22.22 12.62 -5.03
N GLY A 211 -21.70 13.77 -4.57
CA GLY A 211 -22.49 14.88 -4.03
C GLY A 211 -23.07 14.64 -2.63
N VAL A 212 -22.69 13.54 -1.97
CA VAL A 212 -23.14 13.20 -0.60
C VAL A 212 -22.47 14.09 0.44
N ARG A 213 -21.27 14.57 0.15
CA ARG A 213 -20.45 15.40 1.04
C ARG A 213 -19.96 16.67 0.30
N ASN A 214 -19.91 17.79 0.98
CA ASN A 214 -19.31 19.02 0.41
C ASN A 214 -17.78 18.98 0.53
N PRO A 215 -17.01 19.42 -0.50
CA PRO A 215 -15.56 19.50 -0.45
C PRO A 215 -15.04 20.32 0.73
N GLU A 216 -15.71 21.44 1.06
CA GLU A 216 -15.33 22.39 2.10
C GLU A 216 -15.43 21.81 3.53
N THR A 217 -16.04 20.62 3.70
CA THR A 217 -16.08 19.93 5.00
C THR A 217 -14.76 19.24 5.34
N MET A 218 -13.82 19.11 4.38
CA MET A 218 -12.60 18.35 4.58
C MET A 218 -11.70 18.86 5.72
N PRO A 219 -11.50 20.19 5.91
CA PRO A 219 -10.78 20.71 7.09
C PRO A 219 -11.43 20.26 8.41
N ALA A 220 -12.73 20.33 8.52
CA ALA A 220 -13.45 19.89 9.72
C ALA A 220 -13.30 18.38 9.97
N VAL A 221 -13.23 17.56 8.91
CA VAL A 221 -12.93 16.11 9.03
C VAL A 221 -11.53 15.88 9.59
N LEU A 222 -10.53 16.65 9.16
CA LEU A 222 -9.16 16.56 9.70
C LEU A 222 -9.14 16.98 11.18
N GLU A 223 -9.72 18.12 11.52
CA GLU A 223 -9.76 18.69 12.87
C GLU A 223 -10.51 17.81 13.87
N ALA A 224 -11.54 17.08 13.44
CA ALA A 224 -12.34 16.20 14.28
C ALA A 224 -11.51 15.09 14.95
N CYS A 225 -10.38 14.69 14.37
CA CYS A 225 -9.55 13.59 14.88
C CYS A 225 -10.35 12.33 15.24
N SER A 226 -11.44 12.08 14.54
CA SER A 226 -12.41 10.99 14.78
C SER A 226 -12.70 10.22 13.50
N ARG A 227 -12.59 8.89 13.56
CA ARG A 227 -12.86 8.00 12.41
C ARG A 227 -14.29 8.18 11.85
N GLU A 228 -15.22 8.52 12.69
CA GLU A 228 -16.63 8.69 12.38
C GLU A 228 -16.88 9.94 11.52
N ALA A 229 -15.99 10.93 11.56
CA ALA A 229 -16.08 12.14 10.73
C ALA A 229 -15.75 11.87 9.25
N ALA A 230 -14.89 10.89 8.96
CA ALA A 230 -14.51 10.52 7.61
C ALA A 230 -15.52 9.54 6.97
N GLY A 231 -15.48 9.44 5.64
CA GLY A 231 -16.32 8.53 4.87
C GLY A 231 -16.00 7.06 5.06
N PHE A 232 -16.64 6.20 4.28
CA PHE A 232 -16.44 4.76 4.34
C PHE A 232 -15.01 4.33 3.98
N THR A 233 -14.63 3.12 4.35
CA THR A 233 -13.36 2.51 3.93
C THR A 233 -13.56 1.86 2.57
N ALA A 234 -12.97 2.43 1.52
CA ALA A 234 -13.07 1.89 0.17
C ALA A 234 -12.52 0.45 0.10
N PRO A 235 -13.10 -0.43 -0.75
CA PRO A 235 -12.70 -1.83 -0.88
C PRO A 235 -11.20 -2.01 -1.20
N PRO A 236 -10.57 -3.12 -0.75
CA PRO A 236 -9.12 -3.29 -0.89
C PRO A 236 -8.66 -3.54 -2.33
N GLU A 237 -9.49 -4.14 -3.17
CA GLU A 237 -9.12 -4.55 -4.53
C GLU A 237 -8.72 -3.39 -5.45
N GLY A 238 -9.19 -2.18 -5.18
CA GLY A 238 -8.77 -1.00 -5.93
C GLY A 238 -7.39 -0.48 -5.54
N LEU A 239 -6.83 -0.89 -4.39
CA LEU A 239 -5.60 -0.33 -3.83
C LEU A 239 -4.35 -1.13 -4.21
N CYS A 240 -3.32 -0.41 -4.65
CA CYS A 240 -2.01 -0.98 -4.97
C CYS A 240 -0.89 -0.06 -4.45
N LEU A 241 0.09 -0.62 -3.74
CA LEU A 241 1.37 0.04 -3.46
C LEU A 241 2.19 0.09 -4.75
N GLU A 242 2.29 1.26 -5.37
CA GLU A 242 2.94 1.43 -6.66
C GLU A 242 4.47 1.55 -6.52
N LYS A 243 4.93 2.33 -5.53
CA LYS A 243 6.37 2.63 -5.39
C LYS A 243 6.76 3.04 -3.97
N VAL A 244 7.98 2.67 -3.58
CA VAL A 244 8.66 3.18 -2.38
C VAL A 244 9.95 3.87 -2.80
N ARG A 245 10.19 5.08 -2.31
CA ARG A 245 11.43 5.84 -2.58
C ARG A 245 12.30 5.92 -1.34
N TYR A 246 13.60 5.78 -1.57
CA TYR A 246 14.66 5.97 -0.60
C TYR A 246 15.50 7.19 -1.00
N GLY A 247 16.21 7.80 -0.06
CA GLY A 247 17.20 8.83 -0.37
C GLY A 247 18.34 8.24 -1.21
N SER A 248 18.87 9.02 -2.14
CA SER A 248 20.17 8.80 -2.78
C SER A 248 21.26 8.96 -1.75
#